data_1ab96d6459aa52474c7bbe7897de1eee
#
_entry.id   1ab96d6459aa52474c7bbe7897de1eee
#
_cell.length_a   1.000
_cell.length_b   1.000
_cell.length_c   1.000
_cell.angle_alpha   90.00
_cell.angle_beta   90.00
_cell.angle_gamma   90.00
#
_symmetry.space_group_name_H-M   'P 1'
#
loop_
_entity.id
_entity.type
_entity.pdbx_description
1 polymer ?
#
loop_
_entity_poly.entity_id
_entity_poly.type
_entity_poly.pdbx_seq_one_letter_code
_entity_poly.pdbx_strand_id
1 'polypeptide(L)'
;MMQNLISSISYDQGEIINNILLLHVPSHKIDCDPTYSKGNFYKKYNVPEPQLKFDISPCLTEVVQADCRHLPMENDSIDCLMFDPPFLATKGPSLSKDDDNNKINKRFGVYPTERELFQFYTDSLVEFHRILKDGGILIFKCQDKVSSGKQYMSHVFVMNEAVKIGFYPKDLFILLAKNRLVANWQLNNQKNARKFHSYFWIFQKCNKKIEYI
;
A
#
# COMPACT_ATOMS: atom_id res chain seq x y z
N MET A 1 17.24 29.36 10.30
CA MET A 1 17.15 27.89 10.49
C MET A 1 17.23 27.26 9.11
N MET A 2 18.23 26.44 8.84
CA MET A 2 18.23 25.64 7.61
C MET A 2 17.03 24.71 7.70
N GLN A 3 16.07 24.85 6.79
CA GLN A 3 15.05 23.84 6.60
C GLN A 3 15.77 22.57 6.13
N ASN A 4 15.71 21.49 6.91
CA ASN A 4 16.22 20.20 6.47
C ASN A 4 15.43 19.80 5.23
N LEU A 5 16.14 19.57 4.14
CA LEU A 5 15.52 19.07 2.90
C LEU A 5 14.90 17.69 3.19
N ILE A 6 13.65 17.51 2.78
CA ILE A 6 12.94 16.24 2.90
C ILE A 6 13.51 15.27 1.87
N SER A 7 13.96 14.10 2.34
CA SER A 7 14.41 13.00 1.49
C SER A 7 13.23 12.07 1.19
N SER A 8 13.16 11.57 -0.04
CA SER A 8 12.21 10.53 -0.43
C SER A 8 12.62 9.12 0.02
N ILE A 9 13.73 8.97 0.72
CA ILE A 9 14.26 7.67 1.17
C ILE A 9 14.50 7.72 2.67
N SER A 10 13.95 6.76 3.43
CA SER A 10 14.22 6.59 4.87
C SER A 10 14.16 5.13 5.30
N TYR A 11 14.74 4.83 6.46
CA TYR A 11 14.55 3.58 7.21
C TYR A 11 13.38 3.65 8.20
N ASP A 12 12.79 4.83 8.39
CA ASP A 12 11.66 5.06 9.28
C ASP A 12 10.39 5.31 8.50
N GLN A 13 9.41 4.42 8.69
CA GLN A 13 8.12 4.53 8.03
C GLN A 13 7.31 5.73 8.51
N GLY A 14 7.44 6.10 9.79
CA GLY A 14 6.75 7.27 10.33
C GLY A 14 7.28 8.56 9.73
N GLU A 15 8.60 8.67 9.57
CA GLU A 15 9.23 9.80 8.88
C GLU A 15 8.70 9.92 7.46
N ILE A 16 8.65 8.82 6.69
CA ILE A 16 8.12 8.83 5.32
C ILE A 16 6.68 9.33 5.30
N ILE A 17 5.80 8.79 6.15
CA ILE A 17 4.39 9.18 6.15
C ILE A 17 4.23 10.65 6.55
N ASN A 18 4.90 11.09 7.60
CA ASN A 18 4.84 12.49 8.03
C ASN A 18 5.36 13.45 6.95
N ASN A 19 6.41 13.08 6.23
CA ASN A 19 6.92 13.85 5.10
C ASN A 19 5.94 13.89 3.92
N ILE A 20 5.29 12.78 3.61
CA ILE A 20 4.22 12.71 2.60
C ILE A 20 3.07 13.63 2.99
N LEU A 21 2.60 13.56 4.23
CA LEU A 21 1.50 14.40 4.73
C LEU A 21 1.89 15.87 4.66
N LEU A 22 3.10 16.22 5.06
CA LEU A 22 3.59 17.60 5.04
C LEU A 22 3.67 18.18 3.63
N LEU A 23 4.13 17.39 2.65
CA LEU A 23 4.38 17.88 1.30
C LEU A 23 3.14 17.85 0.40
N HIS A 24 2.27 16.84 0.59
CA HIS A 24 1.26 16.50 -0.42
C HIS A 24 -0.19 16.58 0.08
N VAL A 25 -0.41 16.59 1.40
CA VAL A 25 -1.76 16.57 1.98
C VAL A 25 -2.02 17.88 2.75
N PRO A 26 -2.82 18.82 2.22
CA PRO A 26 -3.03 20.14 2.84
C PRO A 26 -3.57 20.07 4.28
N SER A 27 -4.40 19.08 4.58
CA SER A 27 -4.93 18.85 5.94
C SER A 27 -3.92 18.22 6.91
N HIS A 28 -2.79 17.71 6.39
CA HIS A 28 -1.82 16.88 7.10
C HIS A 28 -2.42 15.66 7.80
N LYS A 29 -3.54 15.14 7.29
CA LYS A 29 -4.28 14.01 7.87
C LYS A 29 -4.66 13.00 6.80
N ILE A 30 -4.73 11.74 7.20
CA ILE A 30 -5.31 10.67 6.42
C ILE A 30 -6.78 10.56 6.82
N ASP A 31 -7.71 10.62 5.87
CA ASP A 31 -9.15 10.51 6.16
C ASP A 31 -9.57 9.05 6.30
N CYS A 32 -9.05 8.18 5.43
CA CYS A 32 -9.48 6.80 5.30
C CYS A 32 -8.30 5.83 5.17
N ASP A 33 -8.38 4.69 5.87
CA ASP A 33 -7.55 3.51 5.65
C ASP A 33 -8.45 2.27 5.49
N PRO A 34 -8.58 1.72 4.27
CA PRO A 34 -9.39 0.54 4.00
C PRO A 34 -8.68 -0.80 4.30
N THR A 35 -7.48 -0.74 4.90
CA THR A 35 -6.64 -1.88 5.30
C THR A 35 -6.10 -1.74 6.72
N TYR A 36 -6.87 -1.10 7.59
CA TYR A 36 -6.43 -0.61 8.90
C TYR A 36 -5.87 -1.70 9.84
N SER A 37 -6.42 -2.91 9.81
CA SER A 37 -6.02 -4.05 10.64
C SER A 37 -6.02 -3.71 12.14
N LYS A 38 -4.87 -3.63 12.79
CA LYS A 38 -4.69 -3.29 14.23
C LYS A 38 -4.22 -1.86 14.47
N GLY A 39 -4.08 -1.06 13.43
CA GLY A 39 -3.60 0.30 13.53
C GLY A 39 -2.12 0.45 13.92
N ASN A 40 -1.34 -0.64 13.87
CA ASN A 40 0.09 -0.60 14.22
C ASN A 40 0.89 0.34 13.33
N PHE A 41 0.39 0.58 12.13
CA PHE A 41 0.94 1.51 11.17
C PHE A 41 0.99 2.95 11.72
N TYR A 42 -0.04 3.35 12.48
CA TYR A 42 -0.18 4.68 13.08
C TYR A 42 0.45 4.74 14.47
N LYS A 43 0.04 3.83 15.35
CA LYS A 43 0.44 3.80 16.77
C LYS A 43 1.94 3.69 16.98
N LYS A 44 2.61 2.86 16.17
CA LYS A 44 4.05 2.63 16.31
C LYS A 44 4.89 3.84 15.89
N TYR A 45 4.39 4.64 14.95
CA TYR A 45 5.17 5.70 14.29
C TYR A 45 4.67 7.11 14.60
N ASN A 46 3.74 7.25 15.55
CA ASN A 46 3.17 8.54 15.93
C ASN A 46 2.59 9.32 14.72
N VAL A 47 1.91 8.60 13.83
CA VAL A 47 1.17 9.18 12.72
C VAL A 47 -0.29 9.36 13.15
N PRO A 48 -0.95 10.49 12.82
CA PRO A 48 -2.37 10.67 13.12
C PRO A 48 -3.22 9.54 12.53
N GLU A 49 -4.07 8.94 13.36
CA GLU A 49 -4.98 7.88 12.91
C GLU A 49 -6.07 8.43 11.99
N PRO A 50 -6.48 7.69 10.94
CA PRO A 50 -7.59 8.06 10.08
C PRO A 50 -8.92 8.01 10.85
N GLN A 51 -9.88 8.81 10.44
CA GLN A 51 -11.23 8.78 11.00
C GLN A 51 -12.03 7.57 10.50
N LEU A 52 -11.89 7.25 9.21
CA LEU A 52 -12.58 6.14 8.55
C LEU A 52 -11.63 4.94 8.48
N LYS A 53 -11.99 3.88 9.18
CA LYS A 53 -11.18 2.67 9.35
C LYS A 53 -11.97 1.47 8.86
N PHE A 54 -11.46 0.80 7.82
CA PHE A 54 -12.07 -0.41 7.28
C PHE A 54 -11.07 -1.55 7.21
N ASP A 55 -11.57 -2.77 7.22
CA ASP A 55 -10.81 -3.99 6.99
C ASP A 55 -11.75 -5.11 6.53
N ILE A 56 -11.27 -6.01 5.69
CA ILE A 56 -12.04 -7.17 5.25
C ILE A 56 -12.34 -8.15 6.42
N SER A 57 -11.47 -8.17 7.43
CA SER A 57 -11.57 -8.99 8.63
C SER A 57 -11.12 -8.20 9.86
N PRO A 58 -11.97 -7.28 10.36
CA PRO A 58 -11.59 -6.38 11.43
C PRO A 58 -11.26 -7.11 12.73
N CYS A 59 -10.20 -6.65 13.39
CA CYS A 59 -9.75 -7.17 14.70
C CYS A 59 -10.11 -6.23 15.87
N LEU A 60 -10.64 -5.05 15.58
CA LEU A 60 -10.98 -4.00 16.54
C LEU A 60 -12.43 -3.56 16.32
N THR A 61 -13.12 -3.17 17.40
CA THR A 61 -14.54 -2.78 17.35
C THR A 61 -14.79 -1.47 16.62
N GLU A 62 -13.81 -0.59 16.59
CA GLU A 62 -13.86 0.70 15.87
C GLU A 62 -13.56 0.60 14.38
N VAL A 63 -13.25 -0.60 13.87
CA VAL A 63 -12.98 -0.83 12.45
C VAL A 63 -14.21 -1.46 11.80
N VAL A 64 -14.70 -0.84 10.74
CA VAL A 64 -15.87 -1.32 10.01
C VAL A 64 -15.46 -2.41 9.03
N GLN A 65 -16.22 -3.50 8.98
CA GLN A 65 -15.98 -4.56 8.01
C GLN A 65 -16.40 -4.10 6.61
N ALA A 66 -15.44 -4.04 5.69
CA ALA A 66 -15.70 -3.73 4.28
C ALA A 66 -14.59 -4.30 3.38
N ASP A 67 -14.97 -4.58 2.14
CA ASP A 67 -14.01 -4.84 1.07
C ASP A 67 -13.54 -3.50 0.50
N CYS A 68 -12.23 -3.27 0.46
CA CYS A 68 -11.65 -2.03 -0.04
C CYS A 68 -11.95 -1.76 -1.53
N ARG A 69 -12.48 -2.75 -2.26
CA ARG A 69 -12.95 -2.61 -3.64
C ARG A 69 -14.39 -2.09 -3.74
N HIS A 70 -15.10 -2.03 -2.62
CA HIS A 70 -16.51 -1.63 -2.53
C HIS A 70 -16.77 -1.02 -1.15
N LEU A 71 -16.28 0.20 -0.93
CA LEU A 71 -16.42 0.88 0.35
C LEU A 71 -17.82 1.52 0.51
N PRO A 72 -18.41 1.49 1.69
CA PRO A 72 -19.71 2.10 1.96
C PRO A 72 -19.58 3.64 2.08
N MET A 73 -19.10 4.27 1.02
CA MET A 73 -18.79 5.69 0.96
C MET A 73 -19.35 6.32 -0.31
N GLU A 74 -19.67 7.59 -0.24
CA GLU A 74 -20.12 8.36 -1.39
C GLU A 74 -18.97 8.68 -2.33
N ASN A 75 -19.30 9.01 -3.58
CA ASN A 75 -18.32 9.51 -4.55
C ASN A 75 -17.75 10.84 -4.05
N ASP A 76 -16.49 11.13 -4.37
CA ASP A 76 -15.85 12.42 -4.12
C ASP A 76 -16.00 12.91 -2.66
N SER A 77 -15.85 11.98 -1.69
CA SER A 77 -16.15 12.22 -0.27
C SER A 77 -14.94 12.51 0.61
N ILE A 78 -13.72 12.09 0.21
CA ILE A 78 -12.50 12.23 1.03
C ILE A 78 -11.36 12.91 0.29
N ASP A 79 -10.44 13.49 1.04
CA ASP A 79 -9.28 14.22 0.52
C ASP A 79 -7.99 13.38 0.53
N CYS A 80 -7.86 12.41 1.46
CA CYS A 80 -6.67 11.57 1.58
C CYS A 80 -6.97 10.14 2.00
N LEU A 81 -6.42 9.17 1.27
CA LEU A 81 -6.55 7.74 1.53
C LEU A 81 -5.18 7.08 1.63
N MET A 82 -4.98 6.24 2.66
CA MET A 82 -3.81 5.37 2.83
C MET A 82 -4.18 3.94 2.50
N PHE A 83 -3.38 3.27 1.69
CA PHE A 83 -3.58 1.87 1.32
C PHE A 83 -2.29 1.06 1.48
N ASP A 84 -2.28 0.13 2.46
CA ASP A 84 -1.18 -0.82 2.74
C ASP A 84 -1.66 -2.27 2.50
N PRO A 85 -1.86 -2.68 1.24
CA PRO A 85 -2.45 -3.97 0.89
C PRO A 85 -1.50 -5.15 1.15
N PRO A 86 -1.99 -6.39 1.05
CA PRO A 86 -1.14 -7.57 0.95
C PRO A 86 -0.17 -7.49 -0.24
N PHE A 87 1.09 -7.90 -0.04
CA PHE A 87 2.11 -7.90 -1.09
C PHE A 87 2.41 -9.28 -1.67
N LEU A 88 1.86 -10.34 -1.06
CA LEU A 88 2.22 -11.71 -1.39
C LEU A 88 1.08 -12.44 -2.09
N ALA A 89 1.42 -13.12 -3.17
CA ALA A 89 0.63 -14.21 -3.71
C ALA A 89 1.35 -15.53 -3.37
N THR A 90 0.61 -16.52 -2.86
CA THR A 90 1.20 -17.80 -2.42
C THR A 90 0.44 -18.94 -3.07
N LYS A 91 1.16 -19.89 -3.68
CA LYS A 91 0.61 -21.16 -4.18
C LYS A 91 1.00 -22.29 -3.27
N GLY A 92 0.09 -23.28 -3.13
CA GLY A 92 0.41 -24.57 -2.54
C GLY A 92 -0.10 -24.78 -1.11
N PRO A 93 0.42 -25.81 -0.39
CA PRO A 93 -0.05 -26.22 0.93
C PRO A 93 -0.01 -25.15 2.01
N SER A 94 0.84 -24.13 1.84
CA SER A 94 0.89 -22.96 2.72
C SER A 94 -0.37 -22.08 2.67
N LEU A 95 -1.33 -22.39 1.80
CA LEU A 95 -2.68 -21.82 1.76
C LEU A 95 -3.67 -22.56 2.66
N SER A 96 -3.30 -23.71 3.29
CA SER A 96 -4.21 -24.41 4.16
C SER A 96 -4.56 -23.52 5.35
N LYS A 97 -5.86 -23.27 5.53
CA LYS A 97 -6.40 -22.45 6.62
C LYS A 97 -6.11 -23.05 8.01
N ASP A 98 -5.68 -24.31 8.06
CA ASP A 98 -5.49 -25.09 9.28
C ASP A 98 -4.04 -25.11 9.79
N ASP A 99 -3.11 -24.46 9.11
CA ASP A 99 -1.74 -24.34 9.60
C ASP A 99 -1.64 -23.16 10.58
N ASP A 100 -1.64 -23.47 11.88
CA ASP A 100 -1.50 -22.47 12.95
C ASP A 100 -0.20 -21.67 12.89
N ASN A 101 0.79 -22.15 12.15
CA ASN A 101 2.05 -21.44 11.91
C ASN A 101 1.92 -20.31 10.87
N ASN A 102 0.81 -20.21 10.15
CA ASN A 102 0.64 -19.24 9.07
C ASN A 102 -0.12 -17.99 9.50
N LYS A 103 0.28 -17.40 10.63
CA LYS A 103 -0.30 -16.17 11.19
C LYS A 103 -0.33 -14.99 10.18
N ILE A 104 0.62 -14.98 9.23
CA ILE A 104 0.71 -13.95 8.19
C ILE A 104 -0.46 -14.08 7.21
N ASN A 105 -0.76 -15.28 6.74
CA ASN A 105 -1.82 -15.53 5.77
C ASN A 105 -3.23 -15.27 6.35
N LYS A 106 -3.42 -15.62 7.64
CA LYS A 106 -4.67 -15.35 8.37
C LYS A 106 -4.92 -13.84 8.54
N ARG A 107 -3.84 -13.05 8.64
CA ARG A 107 -3.92 -11.62 8.98
C ARG A 107 -4.06 -10.71 7.77
N PHE A 108 -3.37 -11.01 6.67
CA PHE A 108 -3.21 -10.09 5.54
C PHE A 108 -3.95 -10.52 4.27
N GLY A 109 -4.64 -11.66 4.30
CA GLY A 109 -5.17 -12.28 3.09
C GLY A 109 -4.05 -12.80 2.18
N VAL A 110 -4.33 -13.83 1.42
CA VAL A 110 -3.39 -14.41 0.46
C VAL A 110 -4.09 -14.61 -0.87
N TYR A 111 -3.49 -14.10 -1.92
CA TYR A 111 -3.97 -14.32 -3.27
C TYR A 111 -3.32 -15.58 -3.85
N PRO A 112 -4.08 -16.48 -4.48
CA PRO A 112 -3.55 -17.72 -5.06
C PRO A 112 -2.54 -17.47 -6.17
N THR A 113 -2.68 -16.37 -6.89
CA THR A 113 -1.80 -16.02 -8.02
C THR A 113 -1.42 -14.54 -8.00
N GLU A 114 -0.30 -14.22 -8.64
CA GLU A 114 0.12 -12.83 -8.85
C GLU A 114 -0.88 -12.05 -9.70
N ARG A 115 -1.56 -12.74 -10.64
CA ARG A 115 -2.60 -12.12 -11.46
C ARG A 115 -3.79 -11.66 -10.63
N GLU A 116 -4.23 -12.49 -9.68
CA GLU A 116 -5.35 -12.14 -8.79
C GLU A 116 -4.98 -11.01 -7.84
N LEU A 117 -3.73 -11.01 -7.32
CA LEU A 117 -3.23 -9.91 -6.51
C LEU A 117 -3.19 -8.60 -7.31
N PHE A 118 -2.73 -8.64 -8.55
CA PHE A 118 -2.68 -7.44 -9.40
C PHE A 118 -4.08 -6.98 -9.83
N GLN A 119 -5.01 -7.90 -10.08
CA GLN A 119 -6.41 -7.55 -10.32
C GLN A 119 -7.03 -6.87 -9.09
N PHE A 120 -6.76 -7.40 -7.89
CA PHE A 120 -7.18 -6.75 -6.64
C PHE A 120 -6.65 -5.32 -6.52
N TYR A 121 -5.40 -5.05 -6.91
CA TYR A 121 -4.87 -3.69 -6.92
C TYR A 121 -5.62 -2.80 -7.92
N THR A 122 -5.89 -3.29 -9.12
CA THR A 122 -6.64 -2.55 -10.15
C THR A 122 -8.06 -2.22 -9.67
N ASP A 123 -8.78 -3.20 -9.14
CA ASP A 123 -10.16 -3.02 -8.64
C ASP A 123 -10.19 -2.02 -7.47
N SER A 124 -9.21 -2.09 -6.57
CA SER A 124 -9.07 -1.15 -5.46
C SER A 124 -8.78 0.27 -5.95
N LEU A 125 -7.91 0.43 -6.95
CA LEU A 125 -7.62 1.75 -7.54
C LEU A 125 -8.86 2.39 -8.16
N VAL A 126 -9.73 1.60 -8.82
CA VAL A 126 -11.00 2.09 -9.36
C VAL A 126 -11.90 2.63 -8.25
N GLU A 127 -12.03 1.88 -7.16
CA GLU A 127 -12.84 2.31 -6.01
C GLU A 127 -12.26 3.56 -5.34
N PHE A 128 -10.95 3.63 -5.18
CA PHE A 128 -10.30 4.80 -4.56
C PHE A 128 -10.44 6.05 -5.45
N HIS A 129 -10.40 5.88 -6.77
CA HIS A 129 -10.68 6.97 -7.68
C HIS A 129 -12.14 7.46 -7.55
N ARG A 130 -13.09 6.57 -7.30
CA ARG A 130 -14.49 6.93 -7.08
C ARG A 130 -14.68 7.79 -5.83
N ILE A 131 -14.10 7.38 -4.70
CA ILE A 131 -14.35 8.03 -3.39
C ILE A 131 -13.48 9.25 -3.11
N LEU A 132 -12.31 9.37 -3.74
CA LEU A 132 -11.46 10.55 -3.62
C LEU A 132 -12.07 11.73 -4.36
N LYS A 133 -12.03 12.92 -3.77
CA LYS A 133 -12.34 14.19 -4.43
C LYS A 133 -11.36 14.49 -5.54
N ASP A 134 -11.72 15.36 -6.47
CA ASP A 134 -10.76 15.92 -7.42
C ASP A 134 -9.64 16.66 -6.68
N GLY A 135 -8.40 16.35 -7.04
CA GLY A 135 -7.22 16.81 -6.29
C GLY A 135 -6.88 15.98 -5.06
N GLY A 136 -7.72 15.02 -4.66
CA GLY A 136 -7.49 14.13 -3.51
C GLY A 136 -6.28 13.22 -3.69
N ILE A 137 -5.67 12.81 -2.59
CA ILE A 137 -4.41 12.08 -2.52
C ILE A 137 -4.62 10.62 -2.12
N LEU A 138 -4.10 9.72 -2.92
CA LEU A 138 -3.93 8.31 -2.59
C LEU A 138 -2.46 8.04 -2.24
N ILE A 139 -2.21 7.51 -1.04
CA ILE A 139 -0.91 6.98 -0.63
C ILE A 139 -0.97 5.46 -0.77
N PHE A 140 -0.32 4.92 -1.79
CA PHE A 140 -0.35 3.48 -2.10
C PHE A 140 0.99 2.84 -1.79
N LYS A 141 1.03 1.98 -0.77
CA LYS A 141 2.23 1.23 -0.43
C LYS A 141 2.28 -0.09 -1.20
N CYS A 142 3.40 -0.39 -1.83
CA CYS A 142 3.62 -1.65 -2.53
C CYS A 142 5.07 -2.11 -2.42
N GLN A 143 5.33 -3.34 -2.89
CA GLN A 143 6.65 -3.93 -2.86
C GLN A 143 6.90 -4.82 -4.07
N ASP A 144 8.08 -4.65 -4.67
CA ASP A 144 8.57 -5.58 -5.69
C ASP A 144 8.99 -6.90 -5.09
N LYS A 145 8.87 -7.95 -5.86
CA LYS A 145 9.21 -9.30 -5.41
C LYS A 145 9.69 -10.20 -6.54
N VAL A 146 10.35 -11.27 -6.16
CA VAL A 146 10.61 -12.42 -7.01
C VAL A 146 9.73 -13.56 -6.52
N SER A 147 8.91 -14.13 -7.40
CA SER A 147 8.04 -15.26 -7.11
C SER A 147 8.20 -16.31 -8.21
N SER A 148 8.43 -17.57 -7.84
CA SER A 148 8.65 -18.68 -8.78
C SER A 148 9.67 -18.36 -9.88
N GLY A 149 10.77 -17.69 -9.51
CA GLY A 149 11.86 -17.31 -10.44
C GLY A 149 11.55 -16.13 -11.36
N LYS A 150 10.36 -15.54 -11.27
CA LYS A 150 9.95 -14.36 -12.06
C LYS A 150 10.02 -13.10 -11.24
N GLN A 151 10.51 -12.03 -11.85
CA GLN A 151 10.51 -10.68 -11.26
C GLN A 151 9.14 -10.03 -11.47
N TYR A 152 8.57 -9.51 -10.39
CA TYR A 152 7.34 -8.71 -10.41
C TYR A 152 7.65 -7.30 -9.92
N MET A 153 7.59 -6.34 -10.84
CA MET A 153 7.77 -4.91 -10.58
C MET A 153 6.41 -4.31 -10.19
N SER A 154 5.98 -4.59 -8.96
CA SER A 154 4.65 -4.17 -8.48
C SER A 154 4.46 -2.67 -8.53
N HIS A 155 5.51 -1.89 -8.22
CA HIS A 155 5.44 -0.42 -8.25
C HIS A 155 5.20 0.13 -9.66
N VAL A 156 5.80 -0.50 -10.71
CA VAL A 156 5.56 -0.11 -12.12
C VAL A 156 4.14 -0.49 -12.54
N PHE A 157 3.68 -1.69 -12.17
CA PHE A 157 2.31 -2.12 -12.45
C PHE A 157 1.29 -1.15 -11.83
N VAL A 158 1.43 -0.85 -10.54
CA VAL A 158 0.52 0.05 -9.81
C VAL A 158 0.49 1.44 -10.45
N MET A 159 1.66 1.99 -10.82
CA MET A 159 1.76 3.28 -11.50
C MET A 159 1.00 3.27 -12.83
N ASN A 160 1.23 2.25 -13.67
CA ASN A 160 0.58 2.15 -14.97
C ASN A 160 -0.95 2.03 -14.86
N GLU A 161 -1.45 1.22 -13.93
CA GLU A 161 -2.90 1.06 -13.71
C GLU A 161 -3.52 2.34 -13.13
N ALA A 162 -2.85 2.98 -12.18
CA ALA A 162 -3.32 4.24 -11.61
C ALA A 162 -3.46 5.34 -12.68
N VAL A 163 -2.48 5.47 -13.57
CA VAL A 163 -2.53 6.46 -14.69
C VAL A 163 -3.68 6.17 -15.65
N LYS A 164 -3.93 4.90 -16.00
CA LYS A 164 -5.07 4.51 -16.87
C LYS A 164 -6.42 4.88 -16.27
N ILE A 165 -6.53 4.81 -14.93
CA ILE A 165 -7.76 5.11 -14.19
C ILE A 165 -8.02 6.62 -14.06
N GLY A 166 -6.98 7.44 -14.14
CA GLY A 166 -7.09 8.90 -14.04
C GLY A 166 -6.32 9.50 -12.85
N PHE A 167 -5.38 8.77 -12.27
CA PHE A 167 -4.48 9.31 -11.27
C PHE A 167 -3.22 9.92 -11.90
N TYR A 168 -2.75 11.01 -11.30
CA TYR A 168 -1.43 11.58 -11.56
C TYR A 168 -0.41 11.04 -10.55
N PRO A 169 0.67 10.36 -10.97
CA PRO A 169 1.76 9.95 -10.08
C PRO A 169 2.58 11.18 -9.70
N LYS A 170 2.31 11.70 -8.50
CA LYS A 170 2.82 12.98 -8.01
C LYS A 170 4.21 12.86 -7.39
N ASP A 171 4.47 11.77 -6.66
CA ASP A 171 5.75 11.54 -5.99
C ASP A 171 5.93 10.05 -5.64
N LEU A 172 7.16 9.66 -5.27
CA LEU A 172 7.51 8.30 -4.87
C LEU A 172 8.49 8.32 -3.70
N PHE A 173 8.10 7.73 -2.57
CA PHE A 173 8.98 7.52 -1.42
C PHE A 173 9.40 6.06 -1.30
N ILE A 174 10.60 5.82 -0.76
CA ILE A 174 11.20 4.50 -0.61
C ILE A 174 11.50 4.24 0.86
N LEU A 175 10.84 3.25 1.43
CA LEU A 175 11.14 2.72 2.76
C LEU A 175 12.19 1.62 2.64
N LEU A 176 13.34 1.80 3.25
CA LEU A 176 14.38 0.80 3.34
C LEU A 176 14.19 -0.09 4.58
N ALA A 177 14.48 -1.38 4.45
CA ALA A 177 14.51 -2.31 5.57
C ALA A 177 15.94 -2.72 5.91
N LYS A 178 16.36 -2.56 7.18
CA LYS A 178 17.69 -2.95 7.63
C LYS A 178 17.87 -4.47 7.59
N ASN A 179 16.82 -5.22 7.96
CA ASN A 179 16.85 -6.68 8.04
C ASN A 179 15.57 -7.26 7.46
N ARG A 180 15.68 -8.43 6.83
CA ARG A 180 14.55 -9.26 6.40
C ARG A 180 14.78 -10.71 6.82
N LEU A 181 13.68 -11.39 7.13
CA LEU A 181 13.71 -12.84 7.32
C LEU A 181 14.14 -13.50 6.01
N VAL A 182 15.18 -14.32 6.11
CA VAL A 182 15.76 -15.05 4.99
C VAL A 182 15.76 -16.52 5.38
N ALA A 183 15.13 -17.38 4.57
CA ALA A 183 15.18 -18.81 4.76
C ALA A 183 16.60 -19.34 4.41
N ASN A 184 17.10 -20.32 5.17
CA ASN A 184 18.46 -20.86 5.02
C ASN A 184 18.76 -21.35 3.59
N TRP A 185 17.80 -21.98 2.92
CA TRP A 185 17.96 -22.43 1.52
C TRP A 185 18.19 -21.28 0.54
N GLN A 186 17.75 -20.08 0.87
CA GLN A 186 17.93 -18.89 0.04
C GLN A 186 19.34 -18.31 0.16
N LEU A 187 20.11 -18.62 1.18
CA LEU A 187 21.47 -18.15 1.37
C LEU A 187 22.44 -18.78 0.37
N ASN A 188 22.20 -20.06 0.04
CA ASN A 188 23.12 -20.86 -0.78
C ASN A 188 22.79 -20.83 -2.29
N ASN A 189 21.61 -20.35 -2.69
CA ASN A 189 21.12 -20.39 -4.08
C ASN A 189 20.51 -19.06 -4.53
N GLN A 190 21.15 -17.95 -4.20
CA GLN A 190 20.65 -16.64 -4.58
C GLN A 190 20.85 -16.39 -6.10
N LYS A 191 19.75 -16.32 -6.85
CA LYS A 191 19.75 -16.00 -8.29
C LYS A 191 19.35 -14.55 -8.58
N ASN A 192 18.67 -13.88 -7.66
CA ASN A 192 18.18 -12.52 -7.82
C ASN A 192 18.53 -11.65 -6.59
N ALA A 193 18.71 -10.36 -6.83
CA ALA A 193 18.87 -9.40 -5.73
C ALA A 193 17.65 -9.39 -4.82
N ARG A 194 17.89 -9.31 -3.52
CA ARG A 194 16.80 -9.21 -2.53
C ARG A 194 16.25 -7.80 -2.50
N LYS A 195 14.94 -7.72 -2.33
CA LYS A 195 14.23 -6.45 -2.23
C LYS A 195 14.12 -6.05 -0.75
N PHE A 196 15.00 -5.15 -0.30
CA PHE A 196 15.03 -4.60 1.06
C PHE A 196 14.35 -3.24 1.13
N HIS A 197 13.34 -3.02 0.31
CA HIS A 197 12.60 -1.77 0.24
C HIS A 197 11.14 -2.01 -0.12
N SER A 198 10.32 -1.06 0.22
CA SER A 198 8.95 -0.90 -0.27
C SER A 198 8.76 0.52 -0.75
N TYR A 199 7.76 0.73 -1.57
CA TYR A 199 7.44 2.00 -2.20
C TYR A 199 6.17 2.56 -1.61
N PHE A 200 6.12 3.89 -1.47
CA PHE A 200 4.91 4.66 -1.22
C PHE A 200 4.71 5.56 -2.43
N TRP A 201 3.82 5.17 -3.31
CA TRP A 201 3.33 6.01 -4.39
C TRP A 201 2.39 7.07 -3.85
N ILE A 202 2.58 8.30 -4.29
CA ILE A 202 1.67 9.40 -4.03
C ILE A 202 0.96 9.71 -5.34
N PHE A 203 -0.32 9.36 -5.40
CA PHE A 203 -1.16 9.65 -6.54
C PHE A 203 -2.13 10.77 -6.21
N GLN A 204 -2.43 11.60 -7.19
CA GLN A 204 -3.46 12.63 -7.09
C GLN A 204 -4.57 12.32 -8.09
N LYS A 205 -5.83 12.28 -7.65
CA LYS A 205 -6.97 12.24 -8.56
C LYS A 205 -6.98 13.52 -9.37
N CYS A 206 -6.97 13.41 -10.67
CA CYS A 206 -6.85 14.56 -11.55
C CYS A 206 -7.69 14.35 -12.81
N ASN A 207 -8.55 15.30 -13.12
CA ASN A 207 -9.35 15.28 -14.36
C ASN A 207 -8.53 15.70 -15.60
N LYS A 208 -7.23 15.96 -15.45
CA LYS A 208 -6.35 16.31 -16.57
C LYS A 208 -5.75 15.06 -17.18
N LYS A 209 -5.88 14.94 -18.49
CA LYS A 209 -5.15 13.93 -19.25
C LYS A 209 -3.65 14.18 -19.10
N ILE A 210 -2.92 13.14 -18.63
CA ILE A 210 -1.47 13.22 -18.47
C ILE A 210 -0.85 12.60 -19.70
N GLU A 211 -0.10 13.38 -20.43
CA GLU A 211 0.71 12.90 -21.53
C GLU A 211 2.17 12.84 -21.06
N TYR A 212 2.66 11.61 -20.91
CA TYR A 212 4.09 11.38 -20.81
C TYR A 212 4.61 11.15 -22.22
N ILE A 213 5.11 12.23 -22.86
CA ILE A 213 5.80 12.29 -24.16
C ILE A 213 5.23 11.38 -25.24
#